data_ea22feba5e2509267a0a6bfb88cf3807
#
_entry.id   ea22feba5e2509267a0a6bfb88cf3807
#
_cell.length_a   1.000
_cell.length_b   1.000
_cell.length_c   1.000
_cell.angle_alpha   90.00
_cell.angle_beta   90.00
_cell.angle_gamma   90.00
#
_symmetry.space_group_name_H-M   'P 1'
#
loop_
_entity.id
_entity.type
_entity.pdbx_description
1 polymer ?
#
loop_
_entity_poly.entity_id
_entity_poly.type
_entity_poly.pdbx_seq_one_letter_code
_entity_poly.pdbx_strand_id
1 'polypeptide(L)' 'MGIASKMIKKMVRIAFERLELEKIVAGVYATNLASIRVLEKNRFVSGGKQRDQFIFRGKRIDGLTHGRLKPDWLGEK' A
#
# COMPACT_ATOMS: atom_id res chain seq x y z
N MET A 1 13.87 8.27 1.35
CA MET A 1 12.57 8.04 1.97
C MET A 1 11.53 9.06 1.56
N GLY A 2 11.88 10.34 1.51
CA GLY A 2 10.93 11.39 1.15
C GLY A 2 10.34 11.27 -0.25
N ILE A 3 11.13 10.81 -1.21
CA ILE A 3 10.68 10.69 -2.61
C ILE A 3 9.59 9.63 -2.74
N ALA A 4 9.82 8.45 -2.17
CA ALA A 4 8.83 7.36 -2.23
C ALA A 4 7.53 7.75 -1.54
N SER A 5 7.62 8.40 -0.37
CA SER A 5 6.44 8.85 0.36
C SER A 5 5.66 9.90 -0.42
N LYS A 6 6.36 10.84 -1.07
CA LYS A 6 5.72 11.86 -1.90
C LYS A 6 5.00 11.24 -3.10
N MET A 7 5.62 10.25 -3.73
CA MET A 7 5.01 9.55 -4.86
C MET A 7 3.73 8.82 -4.45
N ILE A 8 3.75 8.17 -3.30
CA ILE A 8 2.58 7.47 -2.79
C ILE A 8 1.46 8.46 -2.48
N LYS A 9 1.77 9.57 -1.84
CA LYS A 9 0.77 10.60 -1.54
C LYS A 9 0.12 11.14 -2.80
N LYS A 10 0.92 11.40 -3.83
CA LYS A 10 0.42 11.90 -5.10
C LYS A 10 -0.46 10.85 -5.78
N MET A 11 -0.03 9.59 -5.78
CA MET A 11 -0.79 8.50 -6.37
C MET A 11 -2.13 8.32 -5.68
N VAL A 12 -2.15 8.35 -4.35
CA VAL A 12 -3.37 8.24 -3.56
C VAL A 12 -4.35 9.36 -3.90
N ARG A 13 -3.84 10.57 -4.00
CA ARG A 13 -4.64 11.73 -4.35
C ARG A 13 -5.28 11.58 -5.73
N ILE A 14 -4.49 11.18 -6.72
CA ILE A 14 -5.00 10.96 -8.07
C ILE A 14 -6.06 9.88 -8.08
N ALA A 15 -5.80 8.77 -7.40
CA ALA A 15 -6.73 7.65 -7.36
C ALA A 15 -8.07 8.04 -6.75
N PHE A 16 -8.06 8.77 -5.65
CA PHE A 16 -9.30 9.14 -4.96
C PHE A 16 -10.01 10.35 -5.59
N GLU A 17 -9.26 11.35 -6.04
CA GLU A 17 -9.86 12.56 -6.59
C GLU A 17 -10.22 12.44 -8.07
N ARG A 18 -9.30 11.93 -8.89
CA ARG A 18 -9.50 11.91 -10.35
C ARG A 18 -10.15 10.63 -10.84
N LEU A 19 -9.72 9.50 -10.30
CA LEU A 19 -10.25 8.20 -10.74
C LEU A 19 -11.46 7.78 -9.91
N GLU A 20 -11.80 8.54 -8.88
CA GLU A 20 -12.97 8.30 -8.03
C GLU A 20 -13.01 6.88 -7.45
N LEU A 21 -11.84 6.32 -7.17
CA LEU A 21 -11.75 5.01 -6.55
C LEU A 21 -12.17 5.09 -5.08
N GLU A 22 -12.82 4.05 -4.61
CA GLU A 22 -13.25 3.97 -3.21
C GLU A 22 -12.21 3.33 -2.31
N LYS A 23 -11.31 2.54 -2.89
CA LYS A 23 -10.31 1.78 -2.15
C LYS A 23 -9.05 1.60 -2.99
N ILE A 24 -7.91 1.66 -2.33
CA ILE A 24 -6.61 1.33 -2.93
C ILE A 24 -6.04 0.16 -2.16
N VAL A 25 -5.57 -0.87 -2.87
CA VAL A 25 -4.94 -2.02 -2.26
C VAL A 25 -3.52 -2.15 -2.80
N ALA A 26 -2.55 -2.28 -1.92
CA ALA A 26 -1.16 -2.47 -2.29
C ALA A 26 -0.66 -3.78 -1.69
N GLY A 27 -0.01 -4.60 -2.53
CA GLY A 27 0.64 -5.83 -2.09
C GLY A 27 2.13 -5.65 -2.04
N VAL A 28 2.78 -6.10 -0.97
CA VAL A 28 4.23 -6.03 -0.82
C VAL A 28 4.75 -7.36 -0.31
N TYR A 29 6.04 -7.63 -0.56
CA TYR A 29 6.70 -8.80 0.02
C TYR A 29 6.73 -8.64 1.54
N ALA A 30 6.42 -9.72 2.26
CA ALA A 30 6.43 -9.69 3.72
C ALA A 30 7.82 -9.36 4.29
N THR A 31 8.87 -9.61 3.51
CA THR A 31 10.24 -9.31 3.90
C THR A 31 10.67 -7.88 3.57
N ASN A 32 9.86 -7.15 2.82
CA ASN A 32 10.22 -5.79 2.39
C ASN A 32 9.77 -4.76 3.43
N LEU A 33 10.53 -4.69 4.53
CA LEU A 33 10.19 -3.82 5.65
C LEU A 33 10.18 -2.34 5.27
N ALA A 34 11.05 -1.94 4.34
CA ALA A 34 11.10 -0.54 3.92
C ALA A 34 9.79 -0.11 3.24
N SER A 35 9.28 -0.94 2.33
CA SER A 35 8.00 -0.65 1.66
C SER A 35 6.84 -0.67 2.62
N ILE A 36 6.83 -1.63 3.56
CA ILE A 36 5.80 -1.71 4.58
C ILE A 36 5.75 -0.42 5.40
N ARG A 37 6.91 0.06 5.83
CA ARG A 37 6.99 1.30 6.60
C ARG A 37 6.49 2.52 5.82
N VAL A 38 6.82 2.58 4.53
CA VAL A 38 6.37 3.69 3.68
C VAL A 38 4.85 3.68 3.55
N LEU A 39 4.26 2.49 3.35
CA LEU A 39 2.81 2.37 3.27
C LEU A 39 2.14 2.75 4.57
N GLU A 40 2.66 2.27 5.70
CA GLU A 40 2.09 2.59 7.01
C GLU A 40 2.22 4.08 7.34
N LYS A 41 3.33 4.68 6.94
CA LYS A 41 3.54 6.12 7.11
C LYS A 41 2.52 6.93 6.32
N ASN A 42 2.05 6.39 5.20
CA ASN A 42 1.03 7.02 4.37
C ASN A 42 -0.37 6.54 4.74
N ARG A 43 -0.52 5.99 5.95
CA ARG A 43 -1.80 5.60 6.55
C ARG A 43 -2.51 4.47 5.84
N PHE A 44 -1.75 3.62 5.15
CA PHE A 44 -2.29 2.36 4.68
C PHE A 44 -2.41 1.40 5.86
N VAL A 45 -3.51 0.68 5.90
CA VAL A 45 -3.81 -0.25 6.99
C VAL A 45 -3.55 -1.68 6.51
N SER A 46 -2.87 -2.48 7.33
CA SER A 46 -2.61 -3.87 7.01
C SER A 46 -3.91 -4.64 6.91
N GLY A 47 -4.10 -5.32 5.76
CA GLY A 47 -5.31 -6.10 5.50
C GLY A 47 -5.13 -7.59 5.65
N GLY A 48 -3.91 -8.04 5.91
CA GLY A 48 -3.65 -9.45 6.12
C GLY A 48 -2.41 -9.96 5.41
N LYS A 49 -2.05 -11.19 5.73
CA LYS A 49 -0.90 -11.87 5.15
C LYS A 49 -1.38 -12.88 4.12
N GLN A 50 -0.76 -12.86 2.96
CA GLN A 50 -1.03 -13.80 1.88
C GLN A 50 0.11 -14.80 1.81
N ARG A 51 -0.16 -16.06 2.08
CA ARG A 51 0.86 -17.11 2.00
C ARG A 51 1.26 -17.34 0.56
N ASP A 52 2.57 -17.48 0.32
CA ASP A 52 3.12 -17.88 -0.97
C ASP A 52 2.59 -17.04 -2.13
N GLN A 53 2.30 -15.76 -1.89
CA GLN A 53 1.72 -14.89 -2.90
C GLN A 53 2.66 -14.61 -4.07
N PHE A 54 3.96 -14.52 -3.79
CA PHE A 54 4.95 -14.20 -4.80
C PHE A 54 5.92 -15.34 -4.97
N ILE A 55 6.42 -15.51 -6.20
CA ILE A 55 7.49 -16.46 -6.50
C ILE A 55 8.65 -15.65 -7.06
N PHE A 56 9.81 -15.76 -6.41
CA PHE A 56 11.01 -15.05 -6.83
C PHE A 56 12.20 -16.00 -6.78
N ARG A 57 12.80 -16.23 -7.94
CA ARG A 57 13.96 -17.15 -8.09
C ARG A 57 13.68 -18.53 -7.51
N GLY A 58 12.49 -19.05 -7.74
CA GLY A 58 12.08 -20.37 -7.27
C GLY A 58 11.71 -20.43 -5.81
N LYS A 59 11.77 -19.33 -5.08
CA LYS A 59 11.36 -19.26 -3.67
C LYS A 59 10.00 -18.63 -3.56
N ARG A 60 9.17 -19.21 -2.69
CA ARG A 60 7.86 -18.65 -2.39
C ARG A 60 8.00 -17.62 -1.28
N ILE A 61 7.43 -16.46 -1.50
CA ILE A 61 7.50 -15.34 -0.56
C ILE A 61 6.09 -14.93 -0.18
N ASP A 62 5.87 -14.81 1.12
CA ASP A 62 4.59 -14.32 1.61
C ASP A 62 4.43 -12.84 1.28
N GLY A 63 3.18 -12.43 1.05
CA GLY A 63 2.85 -11.05 0.80
C GLY A 63 2.03 -10.46 1.93
N LEU A 64 2.11 -9.15 2.08
CA LEU A 64 1.25 -8.40 2.96
C LEU A 64 0.38 -7.47 2.13
N THR A 65 -0.89 -7.41 2.44
CA THR A 65 -1.83 -6.53 1.77
C THR A 65 -2.10 -5.32 2.65
N HIS A 66 -1.98 -4.14 2.07
CA HIS A 66 -2.30 -2.89 2.76
C HIS A 66 -3.37 -2.16 1.98
N GLY A 67 -4.31 -1.57 2.66
CA GLY A 67 -5.43 -0.88 2.05
C GLY A 67 -5.61 0.54 2.55
N ARG A 68 -6.16 1.38 1.71
CA ARG A 68 -6.50 2.75 2.03
C ARG A 68 -7.90 3.02 1.50
N LEU A 69 -8.80 3.47 2.36
CA LEU A 69 -10.19 3.75 1.99
C LEU A 69 -10.39 5.24 1.75
N LYS A 70 -11.19 5.57 0.76
CA LYS A 70 -11.49 6.96 0.43
C LYS A 70 -12.13 7.74 1.59
N PRO A 71 -13.10 7.20 2.33
CA PRO A 71 -13.68 7.92 3.47
C PRO A 71 -12.63 8.32 4.51
N ASP A 72 -11.67 7.43 4.80
CA ASP A 72 -10.60 7.73 5.74
C ASP A 72 -9.70 8.84 5.21
N TRP A 73 -9.39 8.80 3.93
CA TRP A 73 -8.57 9.82 3.29
C TRP A 73 -9.26 11.19 3.31
N LEU A 74 -10.57 11.22 3.04
CA LEU A 74 -11.34 12.46 3.08
C LEU A 74 -11.35 13.07 4.48
N GLY A 75 -11.42 12.24 5.51
CA GLY A 75 -11.42 12.69 6.89
C GLY A 75 -10.10 13.31 7.34
N GLU A 76 -9.01 13.06 6.59
CA GLU A 76 -7.68 13.60 6.91
C GLU A 76 -7.41 14.97 6.26
N LYS A 77 -8.27 15.41 5.39
CA LYS A 77 -8.08 16.69 4.69
C LYS A 77 -8.45 17.90 5.59
#